data_4e1a9457d01aa763c57531982a7fb943
#
_entry.id   4e1a9457d01aa763c57531982a7fb943
#
_cell.length_a   1.000
_cell.length_b   1.000
_cell.length_c   1.000
_cell.angle_alpha   90.00
_cell.angle_beta   90.00
_cell.angle_gamma   90.00
#
_symmetry.space_group_name_H-M   'P 1'
#
loop_
_entity.id
_entity.type
_entity.pdbx_description
1 polymer ?
#
loop_
_entity_poly.entity_id
_entity_poly.type
_entity_poly.pdbx_seq_one_letter_code
_entity_poly.pdbx_strand_id
1 'polypeptide(L)'
;MSAAGADWLTRPERIQEEDPDRMLASLDIKKGSVVADIGAGVGYHVWRLSDIVGPGGKVIGEDIQDGMIRLMKKNIDDRKLRNVEIVLGTPTDPRLPANAVDLILMVDVYHEFSDPVTMMRRIKDALKPDGRVVLVEFRKEDASVPIQPLHKMSVQDVRSELEPLGFKFQRSLEFLPWQHVIFFTK
;
A
#
# COMPACT_ATOMS: atom_id res chain seq x y z
N MET A 1 0.86 -6.15 12.06
CA MET A 1 -0.39 -6.69 12.72
C MET A 1 -0.52 -8.17 12.40
N SER A 2 -1.04 -9.03 13.32
CA SER A 2 -1.25 -10.47 13.04
C SER A 2 -2.63 -10.73 12.45
N ALA A 3 -2.81 -11.88 11.77
CA ALA A 3 -4.11 -12.32 11.23
C ALA A 3 -5.22 -12.44 12.29
N ALA A 4 -4.86 -12.61 13.58
CA ALA A 4 -5.83 -12.59 14.69
C ALA A 4 -6.47 -11.20 14.92
N GLY A 5 -5.85 -10.14 14.46
CA GLY A 5 -6.37 -8.77 14.52
C GLY A 5 -7.03 -8.29 13.21
N ALA A 6 -7.30 -9.20 12.28
CA ALA A 6 -7.81 -8.86 10.95
C ALA A 6 -9.14 -8.08 10.95
N ASP A 7 -10.00 -8.32 11.94
CA ASP A 7 -11.27 -7.60 12.08
C ASP A 7 -11.07 -6.08 12.24
N TRP A 8 -9.96 -5.67 12.86
CA TRP A 8 -9.62 -4.26 12.99
C TRP A 8 -9.39 -3.60 11.61
N LEU A 9 -8.86 -4.34 10.63
CA LEU A 9 -8.59 -3.84 9.28
C LEU A 9 -9.87 -3.58 8.46
N THR A 10 -11.01 -4.12 8.88
CA THR A 10 -12.29 -3.99 8.17
C THR A 10 -13.36 -3.29 9.01
N ARG A 11 -12.97 -2.68 10.14
CA ARG A 11 -13.91 -1.98 11.02
C ARG A 11 -14.63 -0.84 10.28
N PRO A 12 -15.93 -0.59 10.55
CA PRO A 12 -16.70 0.46 9.87
C PRO A 12 -16.13 1.87 10.10
N GLU A 13 -15.54 2.12 11.26
CA GLU A 13 -14.95 3.40 11.68
C GLU A 13 -13.81 3.84 10.75
N ARG A 14 -13.15 2.89 10.10
CA ARG A 14 -12.05 3.13 9.16
C ARG A 14 -12.43 4.11 8.03
N ILE A 15 -13.70 4.10 7.61
CA ILE A 15 -14.18 5.04 6.59
C ILE A 15 -14.06 6.49 7.07
N GLN A 16 -14.35 6.76 8.35
CA GLN A 16 -14.27 8.09 8.92
C GLN A 16 -12.85 8.47 9.35
N GLU A 17 -12.05 7.50 9.75
CA GLU A 17 -10.69 7.68 10.26
C GLU A 17 -9.66 7.84 9.15
N GLU A 18 -9.84 7.14 8.02
CA GLU A 18 -8.84 7.02 6.97
C GLU A 18 -9.32 7.50 5.58
N ASP A 19 -10.65 7.66 5.38
CA ASP A 19 -11.26 8.09 4.11
C ASP A 19 -10.68 7.36 2.88
N PRO A 20 -10.75 6.01 2.83
CA PRO A 20 -10.06 5.20 1.85
C PRO A 20 -10.46 5.48 0.40
N ASP A 21 -11.73 5.84 0.18
CA ASP A 21 -12.22 6.10 -1.18
C ASP A 21 -11.64 7.42 -1.71
N ARG A 22 -11.53 8.45 -0.89
CA ARG A 22 -10.89 9.72 -1.26
C ARG A 22 -9.37 9.54 -1.41
N MET A 23 -8.75 8.72 -0.56
CA MET A 23 -7.35 8.35 -0.70
C MET A 23 -7.09 7.72 -2.06
N LEU A 24 -7.84 6.68 -2.42
CA LEU A 24 -7.69 5.99 -3.71
C LEU A 24 -7.98 6.90 -4.91
N ALA A 25 -8.99 7.78 -4.81
CA ALA A 25 -9.28 8.76 -5.86
C ALA A 25 -8.11 9.73 -6.11
N SER A 26 -7.32 10.05 -5.06
CA SER A 26 -6.15 10.95 -5.18
C SER A 26 -4.95 10.33 -5.90
N LEU A 27 -4.96 9.01 -6.11
CA LEU A 27 -3.85 8.28 -6.72
C LEU A 27 -3.80 8.41 -8.25
N ASP A 28 -4.81 8.96 -8.88
CA ASP A 28 -4.91 9.12 -10.35
C ASP A 28 -4.61 7.81 -11.12
N ILE A 29 -5.16 6.70 -10.64
CA ILE A 29 -5.00 5.37 -11.25
C ILE A 29 -5.82 5.30 -12.54
N LYS A 30 -5.18 4.92 -13.63
CA LYS A 30 -5.84 4.77 -14.93
C LYS A 30 -6.44 3.37 -15.09
N LYS A 31 -7.54 3.27 -15.83
CA LYS A 31 -8.05 1.96 -16.28
C LYS A 31 -6.97 1.24 -17.08
N GLY A 32 -6.83 -0.05 -16.85
CA GLY A 32 -5.80 -0.86 -17.50
C GLY A 32 -4.46 -0.87 -16.77
N SER A 33 -4.27 -0.09 -15.69
CA SER A 33 -3.04 -0.09 -14.90
C SER A 33 -2.80 -1.42 -14.18
N VAL A 34 -1.53 -1.72 -13.95
CA VAL A 34 -1.08 -2.76 -13.01
C VAL A 34 -0.71 -2.07 -11.69
N VAL A 35 -1.43 -2.40 -10.62
CA VAL A 35 -1.24 -1.82 -9.29
C VAL A 35 -0.89 -2.92 -8.30
N ALA A 36 0.10 -2.70 -7.45
CA ALA A 36 0.39 -3.58 -6.32
C ALA A 36 0.04 -2.90 -5.00
N ASP A 37 -0.59 -3.64 -4.09
CA ASP A 37 -0.87 -3.27 -2.70
C ASP A 37 0.04 -4.14 -1.82
N ILE A 38 1.05 -3.53 -1.20
CA ILE A 38 2.05 -4.21 -0.36
C ILE A 38 1.62 -4.15 1.10
N GLY A 39 1.67 -5.31 1.79
CA GLY A 39 1.08 -5.45 3.11
C GLY A 39 -0.44 -5.33 3.07
N ALA A 40 -1.06 -5.88 2.03
CA ALA A 40 -2.48 -5.72 1.74
C ALA A 40 -3.41 -6.31 2.81
N GLY A 41 -2.88 -7.08 3.76
CA GLY A 41 -3.64 -7.71 4.82
C GLY A 41 -4.77 -8.58 4.27
N VAL A 42 -6.00 -8.28 4.66
CA VAL A 42 -7.20 -8.98 4.19
C VAL A 42 -7.68 -8.52 2.80
N GLY A 43 -6.93 -7.64 2.13
CA GLY A 43 -7.28 -7.10 0.81
C GLY A 43 -8.28 -5.95 0.86
N TYR A 44 -8.27 -5.14 1.93
CA TYR A 44 -9.21 -4.03 2.11
C TYR A 44 -9.16 -2.99 0.98
N HIS A 45 -7.99 -2.69 0.44
CA HIS A 45 -7.83 -1.82 -0.73
C HIS A 45 -7.86 -2.60 -2.05
N VAL A 46 -7.46 -3.88 -2.05
CA VAL A 46 -7.34 -4.71 -3.26
C VAL A 46 -8.63 -4.75 -4.08
N TRP A 47 -9.80 -4.96 -3.45
CA TRP A 47 -11.04 -5.02 -4.18
C TRP A 47 -11.46 -3.67 -4.77
N ARG A 48 -11.20 -2.56 -4.05
CA ARG A 48 -11.44 -1.20 -4.55
C ARG A 48 -10.53 -0.87 -5.74
N LEU A 49 -9.26 -1.23 -5.63
CA LEU A 49 -8.29 -1.09 -6.72
C LEU A 49 -8.70 -1.91 -7.94
N SER A 50 -9.23 -3.12 -7.75
CA SER A 50 -9.75 -3.98 -8.82
C SER A 50 -10.84 -3.28 -9.64
N ASP A 51 -11.77 -2.60 -8.96
CA ASP A 51 -12.82 -1.82 -9.62
C ASP A 51 -12.26 -0.61 -10.37
N ILE A 52 -11.26 0.07 -9.78
CA ILE A 52 -10.63 1.26 -10.38
C ILE A 52 -9.87 0.91 -11.66
N VAL A 53 -8.99 -0.11 -11.61
CA VAL A 53 -8.21 -0.52 -12.79
C VAL A 53 -9.08 -1.18 -13.85
N GLY A 54 -10.22 -1.74 -13.48
CA GLY A 54 -11.17 -2.40 -14.37
C GLY A 54 -10.65 -3.71 -14.97
N PRO A 55 -11.43 -4.34 -15.87
CA PRO A 55 -11.13 -5.70 -16.36
C PRO A 55 -9.88 -5.80 -17.24
N GLY A 56 -9.40 -4.69 -17.79
CA GLY A 56 -8.15 -4.63 -18.58
C GLY A 56 -6.92 -4.34 -17.73
N GLY A 57 -7.08 -4.04 -16.44
CA GLY A 57 -6.00 -3.81 -15.49
C GLY A 57 -5.75 -5.03 -14.60
N LYS A 58 -4.81 -4.90 -13.70
CA LYS A 58 -4.43 -5.96 -12.75
C LYS A 58 -4.11 -5.38 -11.39
N VAL A 59 -4.55 -6.04 -10.33
CA VAL A 59 -4.13 -5.74 -8.96
C VAL A 59 -3.33 -6.92 -8.42
N ILE A 60 -2.21 -6.62 -7.77
CA ILE A 60 -1.38 -7.60 -7.06
C ILE A 60 -1.51 -7.27 -5.58
N GLY A 61 -2.19 -8.13 -4.81
CA GLY A 61 -2.26 -8.03 -3.36
C GLY A 61 -1.14 -8.87 -2.74
N GLU A 62 -0.21 -8.23 -2.07
CA GLU A 62 0.92 -8.90 -1.43
C GLU A 62 0.83 -8.79 0.08
N ASP A 63 1.16 -9.88 0.78
CA ASP A 63 1.38 -9.89 2.23
C ASP A 63 2.39 -10.99 2.60
N ILE A 64 3.12 -10.81 3.70
CA ILE A 64 4.10 -11.79 4.17
C ILE A 64 3.50 -12.85 5.09
N GLN A 65 2.24 -12.71 5.49
CA GLN A 65 1.58 -13.59 6.43
C GLN A 65 0.59 -14.54 5.74
N ASP A 66 0.82 -15.84 5.81
CA ASP A 66 -0.09 -16.86 5.28
C ASP A 66 -1.55 -16.69 5.76
N GLY A 67 -1.75 -16.23 7.00
CA GLY A 67 -3.07 -15.97 7.55
C GLY A 67 -3.80 -14.86 6.80
N MET A 68 -3.11 -13.76 6.49
CA MET A 68 -3.67 -12.65 5.71
C MET A 68 -3.94 -13.07 4.26
N ILE A 69 -3.03 -13.80 3.64
CA ILE A 69 -3.21 -14.36 2.28
C ILE A 69 -4.48 -15.21 2.19
N ARG A 70 -4.74 -16.09 3.18
CA ARG A 70 -5.97 -16.89 3.20
C ARG A 70 -7.24 -16.04 3.32
N LEU A 71 -7.22 -15.01 4.16
CA LEU A 71 -8.36 -14.09 4.33
C LEU A 71 -8.57 -13.24 3.07
N MET A 72 -7.50 -12.72 2.48
CA MET A 72 -7.56 -11.97 1.23
C MET A 72 -8.13 -12.83 0.10
N LYS A 73 -7.64 -14.08 -0.02
CA LYS A 73 -8.17 -15.02 -1.03
C LYS A 73 -9.67 -15.23 -0.87
N LYS A 74 -10.14 -15.47 0.36
CA LYS A 74 -11.56 -15.61 0.63
C LYS A 74 -12.35 -14.38 0.18
N ASN A 75 -11.89 -13.18 0.52
CA ASN A 75 -12.54 -11.92 0.16
C ASN A 75 -12.61 -11.70 -1.35
N ILE A 76 -11.56 -12.09 -2.09
CA ILE A 76 -11.49 -12.02 -3.56
C ILE A 76 -12.46 -13.02 -4.19
N ASP A 77 -12.48 -14.26 -3.70
CA ASP A 77 -13.38 -15.32 -4.18
C ASP A 77 -14.86 -14.96 -3.93
N ASP A 78 -15.19 -14.47 -2.74
CA ASP A 78 -16.56 -14.04 -2.36
C ASP A 78 -17.06 -12.90 -3.27
N ARG A 79 -16.16 -11.99 -3.68
CA ARG A 79 -16.46 -10.87 -4.58
C ARG A 79 -16.34 -11.22 -6.06
N LYS A 80 -15.88 -12.44 -6.39
CA LYS A 80 -15.68 -12.96 -7.75
C LYS A 80 -14.75 -12.08 -8.61
N LEU A 81 -13.73 -11.49 -7.98
CA LEU A 81 -12.74 -10.66 -8.69
C LEU A 81 -11.86 -11.53 -9.58
N ARG A 82 -11.64 -11.11 -10.82
CA ARG A 82 -10.90 -11.88 -11.83
C ARG A 82 -9.56 -11.26 -12.26
N ASN A 83 -9.34 -10.01 -11.89
CA ASN A 83 -8.15 -9.23 -12.25
C ASN A 83 -7.22 -9.02 -11.04
N VAL A 84 -7.31 -9.91 -10.04
CA VAL A 84 -6.47 -9.86 -8.84
C VAL A 84 -5.56 -11.08 -8.78
N GLU A 85 -4.28 -10.84 -8.55
CA GLU A 85 -3.26 -11.84 -8.21
C GLU A 85 -2.88 -11.67 -6.74
N ILE A 86 -2.69 -12.79 -6.04
CA ILE A 86 -2.25 -12.80 -4.64
C ILE A 86 -0.83 -13.33 -4.58
N VAL A 87 0.04 -12.62 -3.87
CA VAL A 87 1.44 -12.98 -3.72
C VAL A 87 1.79 -13.08 -2.24
N LEU A 88 2.36 -14.22 -1.84
CA LEU A 88 3.02 -14.36 -0.54
C LEU A 88 4.46 -13.88 -0.67
N GLY A 89 4.74 -12.70 -0.13
CA GLY A 89 6.06 -12.10 -0.08
C GLY A 89 6.95 -12.66 1.04
N THR A 90 8.04 -11.95 1.28
CA THR A 90 8.97 -12.19 2.39
C THR A 90 9.31 -10.84 3.03
N PRO A 91 9.93 -10.80 4.22
CA PRO A 91 10.34 -9.53 4.85
C PRO A 91 11.28 -8.65 4.01
N THR A 92 11.90 -9.21 2.96
CA THR A 92 12.89 -8.50 2.12
C THR A 92 12.59 -8.55 0.61
N ASP A 93 11.52 -9.25 0.19
CA ASP A 93 11.18 -9.40 -1.22
C ASP A 93 9.66 -9.54 -1.40
N PRO A 94 8.98 -8.57 -2.03
CA PRO A 94 7.55 -8.63 -2.31
C PRO A 94 7.23 -9.58 -3.48
N ARG A 95 8.24 -10.19 -4.10
CA ARG A 95 8.11 -11.13 -5.23
C ARG A 95 7.29 -10.61 -6.41
N LEU A 96 7.36 -9.31 -6.64
CA LEU A 96 6.70 -8.68 -7.78
C LEU A 96 7.51 -8.87 -9.07
N PRO A 97 6.85 -8.95 -10.23
CA PRO A 97 7.55 -9.01 -11.51
C PRO A 97 8.30 -7.69 -11.79
N ALA A 98 9.52 -7.80 -12.32
CA ALA A 98 10.36 -6.64 -12.63
C ALA A 98 9.76 -5.78 -13.77
N ASN A 99 9.86 -4.47 -13.65
CA ASN A 99 9.40 -3.47 -14.64
C ASN A 99 7.95 -3.66 -15.12
N ALA A 100 7.06 -4.10 -14.22
CA ALA A 100 5.69 -4.48 -14.59
C ALA A 100 4.61 -3.63 -13.92
N VAL A 101 4.92 -2.89 -12.84
CA VAL A 101 3.94 -2.23 -12.01
C VAL A 101 3.91 -0.73 -12.27
N ASP A 102 2.70 -0.18 -12.51
CA ASP A 102 2.49 1.24 -12.75
C ASP A 102 2.44 2.03 -11.42
N LEU A 103 1.85 1.43 -10.38
CA LEU A 103 1.76 2.04 -9.06
C LEU A 103 1.87 0.97 -7.97
N ILE A 104 2.71 1.23 -6.98
CA ILE A 104 2.80 0.43 -5.75
C ILE A 104 2.26 1.27 -4.60
N LEU A 105 1.26 0.73 -3.92
CA LEU A 105 0.62 1.33 -2.75
C LEU A 105 1.11 0.61 -1.48
N MET A 106 1.41 1.36 -0.44
CA MET A 106 1.69 0.88 0.91
C MET A 106 0.86 1.71 1.89
N VAL A 107 -0.04 1.07 2.64
CA VAL A 107 -0.92 1.75 3.60
C VAL A 107 -0.63 1.23 5.01
N ASP A 108 -0.06 2.07 5.84
CA ASP A 108 0.30 1.77 7.24
C ASP A 108 1.17 0.49 7.36
N VAL A 109 2.14 0.33 6.45
CA VAL A 109 2.97 -0.87 6.40
C VAL A 109 4.47 -0.59 6.29
N TYR A 110 4.88 0.54 5.70
CA TYR A 110 6.30 0.83 5.49
C TYR A 110 7.07 0.87 6.82
N HIS A 111 6.49 1.48 7.85
CA HIS A 111 7.09 1.53 9.19
C HIS A 111 7.25 0.14 9.86
N GLU A 112 6.61 -0.91 9.36
CA GLU A 112 6.75 -2.29 9.84
C GLU A 112 7.90 -3.06 9.14
N PHE A 113 8.56 -2.50 8.12
CA PHE A 113 9.62 -3.20 7.41
C PHE A 113 10.85 -3.42 8.29
N SER A 114 11.26 -4.68 8.46
CA SER A 114 12.48 -5.04 9.21
C SER A 114 13.77 -4.73 8.45
N ASP A 115 13.73 -4.74 7.11
CA ASP A 115 14.81 -4.33 6.21
C ASP A 115 14.24 -3.46 5.08
N PRO A 116 13.95 -2.18 5.37
CA PRO A 116 13.34 -1.27 4.40
C PRO A 116 14.23 -1.04 3.18
N VAL A 117 15.55 -1.06 3.34
CA VAL A 117 16.49 -0.82 2.23
C VAL A 117 16.38 -1.92 1.18
N THR A 118 16.42 -3.19 1.60
CA THR A 118 16.33 -4.32 0.67
C THR A 118 14.94 -4.40 0.05
N MET A 119 13.88 -4.24 0.85
CA MET A 119 12.51 -4.25 0.36
C MET A 119 12.27 -3.14 -0.68
N MET A 120 12.67 -1.90 -0.40
CA MET A 120 12.47 -0.78 -1.31
C MET A 120 13.28 -0.89 -2.61
N ARG A 121 14.45 -1.54 -2.60
CA ARG A 121 15.16 -1.88 -3.83
C ARG A 121 14.35 -2.83 -4.71
N ARG A 122 13.78 -3.88 -4.13
CA ARG A 122 12.91 -4.83 -4.85
C ARG A 122 11.64 -4.14 -5.39
N ILE A 123 11.03 -3.28 -4.58
CA ILE A 123 9.90 -2.45 -4.99
C ILE A 123 10.30 -1.57 -6.19
N LYS A 124 11.48 -0.94 -6.14
CA LYS A 124 11.99 -0.13 -7.25
C LYS A 124 12.20 -0.94 -8.52
N ASP A 125 12.73 -2.17 -8.41
CA ASP A 125 12.93 -3.06 -9.56
C ASP A 125 11.59 -3.47 -10.21
N ALA A 126 10.52 -3.61 -9.42
CA ALA A 126 9.19 -3.95 -9.92
C ALA A 126 8.50 -2.81 -10.65
N LEU A 127 8.79 -1.55 -10.32
CA LEU A 127 8.20 -0.39 -10.96
C LEU A 127 8.65 -0.26 -12.42
N LYS A 128 7.71 0.10 -13.30
CA LYS A 128 8.00 0.60 -14.65
C LYS A 128 8.85 1.87 -14.58
N PRO A 129 9.51 2.30 -15.68
CA PRO A 129 10.35 3.51 -15.68
C PRO A 129 9.64 4.78 -15.19
N ASP A 130 8.36 4.92 -15.50
CA ASP A 130 7.46 6.01 -15.09
C ASP A 130 6.52 5.61 -13.93
N GLY A 131 6.79 4.48 -13.30
CA GLY A 131 6.02 3.95 -12.19
C GLY A 131 6.18 4.79 -10.93
N ARG A 132 5.16 4.73 -10.07
CA ARG A 132 5.08 5.49 -8.82
C ARG A 132 4.96 4.56 -7.62
N VAL A 133 5.55 4.99 -6.51
CA VAL A 133 5.26 4.43 -5.19
C VAL A 133 4.51 5.45 -4.37
N VAL A 134 3.49 5.01 -3.66
CA VAL A 134 2.70 5.85 -2.76
C VAL A 134 2.68 5.21 -1.38
N LEU A 135 3.12 5.97 -0.40
CA LEU A 135 3.04 5.61 1.01
C LEU A 135 1.91 6.39 1.66
N VAL A 136 1.09 5.69 2.42
CA VAL A 136 0.06 6.28 3.28
C VAL A 136 0.43 5.89 4.70
N GLU A 137 0.80 6.89 5.52
CA GLU A 137 1.32 6.67 6.87
C GLU A 137 0.68 7.65 7.86
N PHE A 138 0.45 7.19 9.09
CA PHE A 138 -0.08 8.03 10.16
C PHE A 138 0.87 9.19 10.49
N ARG A 139 0.29 10.40 10.65
CA ARG A 139 1.05 11.63 10.88
C ARG A 139 1.79 11.60 12.21
N LYS A 140 3.12 11.63 12.16
CA LYS A 140 3.98 11.75 13.34
C LYS A 140 3.94 13.15 13.93
N GLU A 141 3.74 14.15 13.07
CA GLU A 141 3.68 15.56 13.43
C GLU A 141 2.41 15.94 14.19
N ASP A 142 1.38 15.09 14.10
CA ASP A 142 0.10 15.36 14.76
C ASP A 142 -0.06 14.48 16.02
N ALA A 143 0.03 15.10 17.18
CA ALA A 143 -0.14 14.43 18.46
C ALA A 143 -1.59 14.02 18.75
N SER A 144 -2.57 14.58 18.03
CA SER A 144 -3.99 14.24 18.19
C SER A 144 -4.39 12.94 17.51
N VAL A 145 -3.60 12.45 16.55
CA VAL A 145 -3.83 11.15 15.91
C VAL A 145 -3.66 10.03 16.95
N PRO A 146 -4.71 9.24 17.26
CA PRO A 146 -4.73 8.29 18.38
C PRO A 146 -4.01 6.96 18.07
N ILE A 147 -2.85 7.05 17.45
CA ILE A 147 -1.99 5.93 17.06
C ILE A 147 -0.68 6.01 17.86
N GLN A 148 -0.12 4.86 18.21
CA GLN A 148 1.14 4.81 18.94
C GLN A 148 2.27 5.44 18.10
N PRO A 149 3.21 6.20 18.72
CA PRO A 149 4.29 6.87 17.99
C PRO A 149 5.13 5.95 17.11
N LEU A 150 5.27 4.68 17.51
CA LEU A 150 6.00 3.65 16.75
C LEU A 150 5.40 3.38 15.37
N HIS A 151 4.10 3.61 15.21
CA HIS A 151 3.37 3.38 13.95
C HIS A 151 3.12 4.66 13.17
N LYS A 152 3.82 5.74 13.49
CA LYS A 152 3.70 7.02 12.81
C LYS A 152 4.99 7.37 12.09
N MET A 153 4.87 7.96 10.91
CA MET A 153 6.01 8.53 10.18
C MET A 153 5.72 9.96 9.76
N SER A 154 6.74 10.80 9.78
CA SER A 154 6.67 12.11 9.15
C SER A 154 7.01 12.01 7.65
N VAL A 155 6.56 13.00 6.87
CA VAL A 155 6.99 13.12 5.46
C VAL A 155 8.52 13.21 5.38
N GLN A 156 9.16 13.88 6.34
CA GLN A 156 10.61 14.02 6.38
C GLN A 156 11.31 12.69 6.68
N ASP A 157 10.78 11.86 7.60
CA ASP A 157 11.34 10.53 7.87
C ASP A 157 11.34 9.69 6.59
N VAL A 158 10.17 9.59 5.93
CA VAL A 158 10.02 8.81 4.69
C VAL A 158 10.97 9.32 3.60
N ARG A 159 11.08 10.63 3.41
CA ARG A 159 12.01 11.21 2.43
C ARG A 159 13.46 10.88 2.73
N SER A 160 13.88 11.00 4.00
CA SER A 160 15.26 10.75 4.40
C SER A 160 15.68 9.29 4.16
N GLU A 161 14.73 8.36 4.12
CA GLU A 161 14.98 6.94 3.88
C GLU A 161 14.88 6.57 2.37
N LEU A 162 13.94 7.15 1.62
CA LEU A 162 13.70 6.78 0.23
C LEU A 162 14.58 7.53 -0.79
N GLU A 163 14.86 8.81 -0.55
CA GLU A 163 15.67 9.61 -1.48
C GLU A 163 17.09 9.05 -1.67
N PRO A 164 17.81 8.57 -0.63
CA PRO A 164 19.10 7.90 -0.80
C PRO A 164 19.05 6.61 -1.62
N LEU A 165 17.88 5.96 -1.70
CA LEU A 165 17.64 4.77 -2.54
C LEU A 165 17.32 5.15 -3.99
N GLY A 166 17.32 6.45 -4.30
CA GLY A 166 17.11 7.01 -5.63
C GLY A 166 15.64 7.13 -6.02
N PHE A 167 14.71 7.10 -5.06
CA PHE A 167 13.34 7.55 -5.29
C PHE A 167 13.30 9.08 -5.29
N LYS A 168 12.43 9.66 -6.11
CA LYS A 168 12.27 11.10 -6.24
C LYS A 168 10.96 11.53 -5.63
N PHE A 169 11.02 12.28 -4.53
CA PHE A 169 9.83 12.86 -3.92
C PHE A 169 9.09 13.75 -4.92
N GLN A 170 7.78 13.60 -4.99
CA GLN A 170 6.92 14.39 -5.87
C GLN A 170 6.04 15.37 -5.08
N ARG A 171 5.28 14.84 -4.16
CA ARG A 171 4.35 15.62 -3.32
C ARG A 171 3.89 14.81 -2.12
N SER A 172 3.32 15.49 -1.13
CA SER A 172 2.45 14.90 -0.11
C SER A 172 1.10 15.57 -0.13
N LEU A 173 0.05 14.84 0.25
CA LEU A 173 -1.30 15.33 0.41
C LEU A 173 -1.73 15.10 1.86
N GLU A 174 -2.34 16.13 2.46
CA GLU A 174 -2.64 16.19 3.89
C GLU A 174 -4.14 16.23 4.19
N PHE A 175 -4.96 15.80 3.25
CA PHE A 175 -6.42 15.92 3.35
C PHE A 175 -7.09 14.77 4.13
N LEU A 176 -6.37 13.67 4.37
CA LEU A 176 -6.90 12.55 5.15
C LEU A 176 -6.97 12.93 6.65
N PRO A 177 -7.89 12.35 7.41
CA PRO A 177 -8.02 12.69 8.83
C PRO A 177 -6.74 12.44 9.64
N TRP A 178 -6.07 11.29 9.43
CA TRP A 178 -4.94 10.86 10.26
C TRP A 178 -3.63 10.62 9.52
N GLN A 179 -3.65 10.53 8.18
CA GLN A 179 -2.52 10.06 7.38
C GLN A 179 -2.02 11.11 6.39
N HIS A 180 -0.74 10.98 6.03
CA HIS A 180 -0.16 11.55 4.82
C HIS A 180 -0.42 10.63 3.63
N VAL A 181 -0.51 11.19 2.41
CA VAL A 181 -0.37 10.44 1.16
C VAL A 181 0.86 10.95 0.44
N ILE A 182 1.92 10.16 0.42
CA ILE A 182 3.27 10.60 0.02
C ILE A 182 3.65 9.91 -1.29
N PHE A 183 3.95 10.70 -2.31
CA PHE A 183 4.22 10.23 -3.67
C PHE A 183 5.70 10.32 -4.02
N PHE A 184 6.23 9.23 -4.57
CA PHE A 184 7.56 9.16 -5.17
C PHE A 184 7.50 8.55 -6.56
N THR A 185 8.47 8.94 -7.42
CA THR A 185 8.78 8.24 -8.67
C THR A 185 10.09 7.48 -8.56
N LYS A 186 10.27 6.55 -9.48
CA LYS A 186 11.50 5.74 -9.61
C LYS A 186 12.73 6.59 -9.93
#